data_98105c4352f26df8ceb23ba6d2a990b8
#
_entry.id   98105c4352f26df8ceb23ba6d2a990b8
#
_cell.length_a   1.000
_cell.length_b   1.000
_cell.length_c   1.000
_cell.angle_alpha   90.00
_cell.angle_beta   90.00
_cell.angle_gamma   90.00
#
_symmetry.space_group_name_H-M   'P 1'
#
loop_
_entity.id
_entity.type
_entity.pdbx_description
1 polymer ?
#
loop_
_entity_poly.entity_id
_entity_poly.type
_entity_poly.pdbx_seq_one_letter_code
_entity_poly.pdbx_strand_id
1 'polypeptide(L)'
;MIEHRLGTHFNNSKISSDFVDAILRHPKSCDTVWFTTEYGFPLLKTHAEKARAAGRAAQIFRENGIGVSLQIANTIGHGEYMKAEDNAAIQEMGLKKLIGSDGIQADYAFCWNGEKLRRYTAETVKLYAAAIRPDVVWIDDDLRPTNHFPVSVGCFCPDCMRAFNRQYNTAFTREELVQA
;
A
#
# COMPACT_ATOMS: atom_id res chain seq x y z
N MET A 1 -5.07 25.59 2.48
CA MET A 1 -4.57 24.58 1.51
C MET A 1 -5.70 23.62 1.22
N ILE A 2 -6.01 23.41 -0.05
CA ILE A 2 -7.01 22.44 -0.50
C ILE A 2 -6.27 21.35 -1.25
N GLU A 3 -6.46 20.09 -0.85
CA GLU A 3 -5.83 18.96 -1.49
C GLU A 3 -6.87 18.09 -2.20
N HIS A 4 -6.65 17.81 -3.47
CA HIS A 4 -7.45 16.88 -4.25
C HIS A 4 -6.71 15.56 -4.41
N ARG A 5 -7.39 14.48 -4.06
CA ARG A 5 -6.86 13.12 -4.19
C ARG A 5 -7.15 12.60 -5.58
N LEU A 6 -6.11 12.31 -6.31
CA LEU A 6 -6.19 11.65 -7.59
C LEU A 6 -6.04 10.13 -7.39
N GLY A 7 -7.12 9.41 -7.58
CA GLY A 7 -7.13 7.96 -7.42
C GLY A 7 -6.31 7.20 -8.48
N THR A 8 -6.36 5.87 -8.43
CA THR A 8 -5.60 4.93 -9.26
C THR A 8 -6.01 4.87 -10.74
N HIS A 9 -6.90 5.72 -11.19
CA HIS A 9 -7.45 5.70 -12.55
C HIS A 9 -6.49 6.14 -13.64
N PHE A 10 -5.20 6.35 -13.32
CA PHE A 10 -4.16 6.66 -14.31
C PHE A 10 -3.95 5.62 -15.40
N ASN A 11 -4.57 4.46 -15.28
CA ASN A 11 -4.62 3.47 -16.36
C ASN A 11 -5.59 3.83 -17.48
N ASN A 12 -6.57 4.67 -17.19
CA ASN A 12 -7.49 5.18 -18.19
C ASN A 12 -6.98 6.57 -18.62
N SER A 13 -6.29 6.61 -19.77
CA SER A 13 -5.68 7.82 -20.30
C SER A 13 -6.67 8.96 -20.47
N LYS A 14 -7.92 8.64 -20.84
CA LYS A 14 -8.98 9.64 -21.02
C LYS A 14 -9.39 10.27 -19.69
N ILE A 15 -9.69 9.46 -18.66
CA ILE A 15 -10.08 9.97 -17.33
C ILE A 15 -8.94 10.79 -16.72
N SER A 16 -7.70 10.35 -16.86
CA SER A 16 -6.52 11.07 -16.36
C SER A 16 -6.34 12.40 -17.08
N SER A 17 -6.52 12.44 -18.39
CA SER A 17 -6.47 13.67 -19.19
C SER A 17 -7.58 14.63 -18.79
N ASP A 18 -8.83 14.16 -18.74
CA ASP A 18 -9.99 14.99 -18.37
C ASP A 18 -9.83 15.60 -16.96
N PHE A 19 -9.25 14.84 -16.02
CA PHE A 19 -8.98 15.35 -14.67
C PHE A 19 -7.87 16.41 -14.67
N VAL A 20 -6.76 16.17 -15.36
CA VAL A 20 -5.68 17.15 -15.51
C VAL A 20 -6.23 18.43 -16.12
N ASP A 21 -6.98 18.33 -17.21
CA ASP A 21 -7.59 19.46 -17.89
C ASP A 21 -8.58 20.23 -17.00
N ALA A 22 -9.36 19.51 -16.18
CA ALA A 22 -10.29 20.13 -15.24
C ALA A 22 -9.57 20.97 -14.18
N ILE A 23 -8.52 20.43 -13.58
CA ILE A 23 -7.71 21.15 -12.59
C ILE A 23 -7.01 22.35 -13.23
N LEU A 24 -6.44 22.19 -14.42
CA LEU A 24 -5.72 23.27 -15.10
C LEU A 24 -6.64 24.43 -15.56
N ARG A 25 -7.91 24.14 -15.85
CA ARG A 25 -8.92 25.18 -16.11
C ARG A 25 -9.29 25.97 -14.85
N HIS A 26 -9.06 25.40 -13.67
CA HIS A 26 -9.39 26.00 -12.39
C HIS A 26 -8.20 25.94 -11.40
N PRO A 27 -7.03 26.52 -11.73
CA PRO A 27 -5.78 26.30 -10.98
C PRO A 27 -5.81 26.82 -9.54
N LYS A 28 -6.80 27.65 -9.21
CA LYS A 28 -7.02 28.13 -7.84
C LYS A 28 -7.95 27.22 -7.03
N SER A 29 -8.42 26.11 -7.61
CA SER A 29 -9.31 25.17 -6.92
C SER A 29 -8.58 24.26 -5.92
N CYS A 30 -7.27 24.09 -6.09
CA CYS A 30 -6.45 23.30 -5.17
C CYS A 30 -5.01 23.79 -5.15
N ASP A 31 -4.32 23.54 -4.05
CA ASP A 31 -2.88 23.79 -3.89
C ASP A 31 -2.05 22.57 -4.22
N THR A 32 -2.61 21.38 -4.00
CA THR A 32 -1.90 20.10 -4.12
C THR A 32 -2.81 19.04 -4.70
N VAL A 33 -2.25 18.16 -5.53
CA VAL A 33 -2.92 16.95 -6.04
C VAL A 33 -2.26 15.71 -5.44
N TRP A 34 -3.07 14.78 -4.98
CA TRP A 34 -2.61 13.51 -4.44
C TRP A 34 -2.72 12.39 -5.45
N PHE A 35 -1.62 11.68 -5.62
CA PHE A 35 -1.58 10.41 -6.33
C PHE A 35 -1.63 9.27 -5.32
N THR A 36 -2.24 8.15 -5.71
CA THR A 36 -2.21 6.92 -4.91
C THR A 36 -1.44 5.84 -5.64
N THR A 37 -0.77 4.96 -4.89
CA THR A 37 -0.27 3.70 -5.46
C THR A 37 -1.45 2.83 -5.91
N GLU A 38 -1.18 1.78 -6.68
CA GLU A 38 -2.20 0.79 -7.00
C GLU A 38 -2.68 0.08 -5.74
N TYR A 39 -3.95 -0.26 -5.68
CA TYR A 39 -4.52 -1.14 -4.65
C TYR A 39 -4.21 -2.61 -4.95
N GLY A 40 -4.33 -3.46 -3.94
CA GLY A 40 -3.95 -4.86 -4.03
C GLY A 40 -2.44 -5.07 -4.04
N PHE A 41 -1.98 -6.21 -4.49
CA PHE A 41 -0.56 -6.57 -4.55
C PHE A 41 -0.15 -7.00 -5.96
N PRO A 42 -0.29 -6.13 -6.97
CA PRO A 42 0.13 -6.46 -8.33
C PRO A 42 1.66 -6.58 -8.40
N LEU A 43 2.16 -7.19 -9.47
CA LEU A 43 3.59 -7.26 -9.72
C LEU A 43 4.20 -5.86 -9.83
N LEU A 44 5.46 -5.72 -9.44
CA LEU A 44 6.18 -4.43 -9.47
C LEU A 44 6.20 -3.77 -10.86
N LYS A 45 6.12 -4.55 -11.94
CA LYS A 45 5.99 -4.00 -13.30
C LYS A 45 4.73 -3.15 -13.48
N THR A 46 3.61 -3.58 -12.90
CA THR A 46 2.33 -2.84 -12.93
C THR A 46 2.46 -1.52 -12.16
N HIS A 47 3.08 -1.55 -10.98
CA HIS A 47 3.41 -0.33 -10.24
C HIS A 47 4.32 0.60 -11.03
N ALA A 48 5.34 0.07 -11.72
CA ALA A 48 6.26 0.87 -12.53
C ALA A 48 5.55 1.56 -13.70
N GLU A 49 4.61 0.89 -14.35
CA GLU A 49 3.80 1.47 -15.44
C GLU A 49 2.92 2.61 -14.92
N LYS A 50 2.24 2.39 -13.81
CA LYS A 50 1.40 3.41 -13.17
C LYS A 50 2.20 4.58 -12.64
N ALA A 51 3.34 4.32 -12.00
CA ALA A 51 4.23 5.36 -11.51
C ALA A 51 4.69 6.28 -12.66
N ARG A 52 5.05 5.72 -13.84
CA ARG A 52 5.41 6.51 -15.01
C ARG A 52 4.25 7.37 -15.51
N ALA A 53 3.02 6.83 -15.54
CA ALA A 53 1.84 7.59 -15.95
C ALA A 53 1.55 8.73 -14.96
N ALA A 54 1.57 8.45 -13.66
CA ALA A 54 1.41 9.44 -12.60
C ALA A 54 2.52 10.51 -12.63
N GLY A 55 3.76 10.12 -12.93
CA GLY A 55 4.90 11.03 -13.06
C GLY A 55 4.72 12.07 -14.17
N ARG A 56 4.15 11.67 -15.32
CA ARG A 56 3.84 12.63 -16.41
C ARG A 56 2.80 13.65 -15.96
N ALA A 57 1.73 13.22 -15.29
CA ALA A 57 0.74 14.15 -14.77
C ALA A 57 1.28 15.04 -13.66
N ALA A 58 2.10 14.49 -12.76
CA ALA A 58 2.77 15.23 -11.71
C ALA A 58 3.66 16.35 -12.26
N GLN A 59 4.37 16.10 -13.36
CA GLN A 59 5.16 17.12 -14.03
C GLN A 59 4.28 18.28 -14.53
N ILE A 60 3.15 17.96 -15.19
CA ILE A 60 2.21 18.98 -15.69
C ILE A 60 1.70 19.84 -14.54
N PHE A 61 1.30 19.25 -13.41
CA PHE A 61 0.83 20.01 -12.25
C PHE A 61 1.90 20.96 -11.70
N ARG A 62 3.15 20.50 -11.56
CA ARG A 62 4.26 21.35 -11.10
C ARG A 62 4.55 22.51 -12.02
N GLU A 63 4.54 22.27 -13.33
CA GLU A 63 4.74 23.32 -14.34
C GLU A 63 3.65 24.41 -14.25
N ASN A 64 2.50 24.08 -13.63
CA ASN A 64 1.41 25.00 -13.39
C ASN A 64 1.30 25.46 -11.91
N GLY A 65 2.34 25.26 -11.11
CA GLY A 65 2.43 25.75 -9.73
C GLY A 65 1.59 24.96 -8.72
N ILE A 66 1.14 23.73 -9.07
CA ILE A 66 0.36 22.86 -8.19
C ILE A 66 1.29 21.83 -7.55
N GLY A 67 1.24 21.74 -6.22
CA GLY A 67 1.99 20.77 -5.44
C GLY A 67 1.54 19.33 -5.71
N VAL A 68 2.40 18.36 -5.37
CA VAL A 68 2.14 16.96 -5.64
C VAL A 68 2.44 16.12 -4.40
N SER A 69 1.47 15.33 -3.98
CA SER A 69 1.59 14.39 -2.86
C SER A 69 1.35 12.95 -3.33
N LEU A 70 1.84 11.99 -2.56
CA LEU A 70 1.69 10.56 -2.81
C LEU A 70 1.10 9.87 -1.60
N GLN A 71 0.08 9.04 -1.79
CA GLN A 71 -0.39 8.09 -0.79
C GLN A 71 0.05 6.68 -1.14
N ILE A 72 0.63 6.01 -0.17
CA ILE A 72 0.90 4.57 -0.21
C ILE A 72 -0.37 3.87 0.26
N ALA A 73 -1.15 3.34 -0.69
CA ALA A 73 -2.44 2.71 -0.41
C ALA A 73 -2.32 1.27 0.07
N ASN A 74 -1.24 0.58 -0.30
CA ASN A 74 -0.99 -0.80 0.11
C ASN A 74 -0.05 -0.86 1.29
N THR A 75 -0.61 -1.13 2.46
CA THR A 75 0.15 -1.35 3.69
C THR A 75 0.26 -2.84 3.99
N ILE A 76 -0.69 -3.43 4.70
CA ILE A 76 -0.71 -4.87 4.97
C ILE A 76 -1.82 -5.62 4.20
N GLY A 77 -2.68 -4.91 3.50
CA GLY A 77 -3.72 -5.43 2.63
C GLY A 77 -5.13 -5.03 3.05
N HIS A 78 -5.94 -4.79 2.03
CA HIS A 78 -7.39 -4.60 2.12
C HIS A 78 -8.08 -5.66 1.28
N GLY A 79 -8.91 -6.50 1.90
CA GLY A 79 -9.53 -7.65 1.25
C GLY A 79 -10.40 -7.31 0.05
N GLU A 80 -11.15 -6.24 0.18
CA GLU A 80 -12.12 -5.79 -0.82
C GLU A 80 -11.48 -5.28 -2.12
N TYR A 81 -10.20 -4.96 -2.10
CA TYR A 81 -9.48 -4.47 -3.28
C TYR A 81 -8.58 -5.52 -3.95
N MET A 82 -8.61 -6.75 -3.46
CA MET A 82 -7.84 -7.85 -4.06
C MET A 82 -8.51 -8.35 -5.33
N LYS A 83 -7.79 -8.31 -6.43
CA LYS A 83 -8.23 -8.89 -7.69
C LYS A 83 -7.82 -10.35 -7.80
N ALA A 84 -8.51 -11.12 -8.63
CA ALA A 84 -8.16 -12.52 -8.83
C ALA A 84 -6.70 -12.72 -9.33
N GLU A 85 -6.23 -11.82 -10.19
CA GLU A 85 -4.84 -11.83 -10.68
C GLU A 85 -3.80 -11.57 -9.58
N ASP A 86 -4.16 -10.87 -8.51
CA ASP A 86 -3.25 -10.59 -7.40
C ASP A 86 -2.85 -11.86 -6.65
N ASN A 87 -3.73 -12.88 -6.62
CA ASN A 87 -3.42 -14.16 -5.98
C ASN A 87 -2.20 -14.84 -6.59
N ALA A 88 -2.08 -14.83 -7.92
CA ALA A 88 -0.92 -15.39 -8.60
C ALA A 88 0.35 -14.58 -8.29
N ALA A 89 0.26 -13.25 -8.31
CA ALA A 89 1.37 -12.36 -7.97
C ALA A 89 1.82 -12.53 -6.51
N ILE A 90 0.88 -12.65 -5.58
CA ILE A 90 1.15 -12.90 -4.16
C ILE A 90 1.89 -14.22 -3.95
N GLN A 91 1.46 -15.29 -4.64
CA GLN A 91 2.13 -16.59 -4.60
C GLN A 91 3.55 -16.52 -5.17
N GLU A 92 3.72 -15.88 -6.33
CA GLU A 92 5.02 -15.66 -6.97
C GLU A 92 5.97 -14.88 -6.07
N MET A 93 5.49 -13.82 -5.45
CA MET A 93 6.27 -13.02 -4.50
C MET A 93 6.50 -13.74 -3.17
N GLY A 94 5.69 -14.74 -2.85
CA GLY A 94 5.74 -15.50 -1.59
C GLY A 94 5.47 -14.64 -0.37
N LEU A 95 4.49 -13.76 -0.44
CA LEU A 95 4.05 -12.95 0.68
C LEU A 95 3.41 -13.82 1.76
N LYS A 96 3.81 -13.61 3.02
CA LYS A 96 3.29 -14.36 4.17
C LYS A 96 2.03 -13.68 4.70
N LYS A 97 0.94 -14.43 4.75
CA LYS A 97 -0.31 -13.96 5.34
C LYS A 97 -0.18 -13.76 6.86
N LEU A 98 -0.97 -12.85 7.38
CA LEU A 98 -1.17 -12.64 8.80
C LEU A 98 -1.88 -13.87 9.39
N ILE A 99 -1.45 -14.32 10.57
CA ILE A 99 -2.00 -15.48 11.29
C ILE A 99 -2.61 -15.00 12.60
N GLY A 100 -3.84 -15.40 12.87
CA GLY A 100 -4.57 -15.09 14.08
C GLY A 100 -4.08 -15.86 15.32
N SER A 101 -4.57 -15.44 16.48
CA SER A 101 -4.36 -16.15 17.75
C SER A 101 -4.85 -17.59 17.73
N ASP A 102 -5.88 -17.88 16.94
CA ASP A 102 -6.43 -19.22 16.68
C ASP A 102 -5.66 -20.04 15.63
N GLY A 103 -4.67 -19.46 14.98
CA GLY A 103 -3.88 -20.09 13.92
C GLY A 103 -4.47 -19.96 12.52
N ILE A 104 -5.62 -19.32 12.39
CA ILE A 104 -6.26 -19.08 11.09
C ILE A 104 -5.49 -17.99 10.34
N GLN A 105 -5.38 -18.13 9.02
CA GLN A 105 -4.76 -17.13 8.17
C GLN A 105 -5.79 -16.09 7.73
N ALA A 106 -5.38 -14.83 7.69
CA ALA A 106 -6.17 -13.78 7.07
C ALA A 106 -6.33 -14.03 5.56
N ASP A 107 -7.49 -13.67 5.01
CA ASP A 107 -7.73 -13.85 3.58
C ASP A 107 -6.84 -12.92 2.74
N TYR A 108 -6.71 -11.67 3.17
CA TYR A 108 -6.12 -10.60 2.36
C TYR A 108 -5.15 -9.68 3.10
N ALA A 109 -4.74 -10.04 4.31
CA ALA A 109 -3.75 -9.26 5.06
C ALA A 109 -2.43 -10.01 5.21
N PHE A 110 -1.33 -9.27 5.20
CA PHE A 110 0.02 -9.81 5.20
C PHE A 110 0.80 -9.37 6.43
N CYS A 111 1.74 -10.20 6.82
CA CYS A 111 2.57 -9.97 8.00
C CYS A 111 3.69 -8.95 7.72
N TRP A 112 3.71 -7.84 8.45
CA TRP A 112 4.77 -6.83 8.38
C TRP A 112 6.18 -7.36 8.71
N ASN A 113 6.30 -8.39 9.53
CA ASN A 113 7.57 -9.04 9.80
C ASN A 113 8.04 -9.94 8.66
N GLY A 114 7.22 -10.11 7.62
CA GLY A 114 7.61 -10.77 6.40
C GLY A 114 8.62 -9.93 5.60
N GLU A 115 9.86 -10.41 5.44
CA GLU A 115 10.89 -9.70 4.69
C GLU A 115 10.46 -9.34 3.26
N LYS A 116 9.76 -10.27 2.60
CA LYS A 116 9.30 -10.08 1.22
C LYS A 116 8.27 -8.96 1.09
N LEU A 117 7.33 -8.84 2.06
CA LEU A 117 6.38 -7.73 2.07
C LEU A 117 7.11 -6.39 2.23
N ARG A 118 8.02 -6.30 3.19
CA ARG A 118 8.79 -5.07 3.40
C ARG A 118 9.60 -4.66 2.16
N ARG A 119 10.22 -5.63 1.49
CA ARG A 119 10.94 -5.39 0.24
C ARG A 119 10.00 -4.90 -0.87
N TYR A 120 8.88 -5.58 -1.05
CA TYR A 120 7.87 -5.19 -2.04
C TYR A 120 7.36 -3.77 -1.80
N THR A 121 6.99 -3.44 -0.55
CA THR A 121 6.53 -2.09 -0.19
C THR A 121 7.62 -1.05 -0.44
N ALA A 122 8.86 -1.33 -0.04
CA ALA A 122 9.98 -0.41 -0.26
C ALA A 122 10.23 -0.17 -1.76
N GLU A 123 10.20 -1.21 -2.60
CA GLU A 123 10.36 -1.05 -4.05
C GLU A 123 9.18 -0.30 -4.68
N THR A 124 7.96 -0.56 -4.23
CA THR A 124 6.78 0.21 -4.66
C THR A 124 6.95 1.69 -4.34
N VAL A 125 7.30 2.03 -3.11
CA VAL A 125 7.54 3.43 -2.70
C VAL A 125 8.62 4.07 -3.56
N LYS A 126 9.75 3.40 -3.80
CA LYS A 126 10.83 3.91 -4.66
C LYS A 126 10.36 4.23 -6.07
N LEU A 127 9.58 3.33 -6.69
CA LEU A 127 9.06 3.52 -8.05
C LEU A 127 8.22 4.79 -8.16
N TYR A 128 7.27 4.98 -7.25
CA TYR A 128 6.42 6.16 -7.26
C TYR A 128 7.15 7.43 -6.84
N ALA A 129 7.97 7.37 -5.79
CA ALA A 129 8.73 8.53 -5.33
C ALA A 129 9.69 9.05 -6.40
N ALA A 130 10.36 8.16 -7.12
CA ALA A 130 11.26 8.54 -8.23
C ALA A 130 10.50 9.18 -9.41
N ALA A 131 9.32 8.65 -9.73
CA ALA A 131 8.53 9.13 -10.86
C ALA A 131 7.77 10.42 -10.55
N ILE A 132 7.16 10.50 -9.37
CA ILE A 132 6.26 11.59 -8.96
C ILE A 132 7.04 12.72 -8.28
N ARG A 133 8.11 12.42 -7.53
CA ARG A 133 8.86 13.35 -6.66
C ARG A 133 7.93 14.12 -5.72
N PRO A 134 7.16 13.43 -4.87
CA PRO A 134 6.12 14.04 -4.07
C PRO A 134 6.70 14.99 -3.01
N ASP A 135 5.98 16.09 -2.73
CA ASP A 135 6.29 17.02 -1.65
C ASP A 135 5.94 16.40 -0.28
N VAL A 136 4.89 15.58 -0.25
CA VAL A 136 4.44 14.84 0.93
C VAL A 136 4.13 13.40 0.55
N VAL A 137 4.51 12.46 1.41
CA VAL A 137 4.11 11.05 1.32
C VAL A 137 3.21 10.72 2.49
N TRP A 138 2.03 10.21 2.18
CA TRP A 138 1.08 9.70 3.14
C TRP A 138 1.08 8.19 3.14
N ILE A 139 1.03 7.59 4.31
CA ILE A 139 0.86 6.14 4.47
C ILE A 139 -0.57 5.91 4.91
N ASP A 140 -1.26 5.02 4.22
CA ASP A 140 -2.62 4.62 4.60
C ASP A 140 -2.62 4.06 6.02
N ASP A 141 -3.65 4.39 6.78
CA ASP A 141 -3.75 4.09 8.21
C ASP A 141 -4.03 2.60 8.53
N ASP A 142 -4.31 1.79 7.52
CA ASP A 142 -4.63 0.37 7.69
C ASP A 142 -3.37 -0.48 7.94
N LEU A 143 -2.68 -0.13 9.02
CA LEU A 143 -1.49 -0.84 9.52
C LEU A 143 -1.81 -1.75 10.70
N ARG A 144 -3.02 -1.67 11.23
CA ARG A 144 -3.43 -2.42 12.41
C ARG A 144 -3.40 -3.93 12.15
N PRO A 145 -2.92 -4.74 13.11
CA PRO A 145 -2.95 -6.20 12.99
C PRO A 145 -4.30 -6.81 13.43
N THR A 146 -5.37 -6.01 13.45
CA THR A 146 -6.69 -6.41 13.94
C THR A 146 -7.75 -6.25 12.85
N ASN A 147 -8.83 -7.04 12.95
CA ASN A 147 -9.98 -6.97 12.05
C ASN A 147 -9.66 -7.23 10.57
N HIS A 148 -8.79 -8.19 10.29
CA HIS A 148 -8.52 -8.68 8.94
C HIS A 148 -9.14 -10.07 8.77
N PHE A 149 -10.37 -10.11 8.33
CA PHE A 149 -11.16 -11.33 8.21
C PHE A 149 -10.36 -12.52 7.60
N PRO A 150 -10.49 -13.73 8.19
CA PRO A 150 -11.24 -14.07 9.40
C PRO A 150 -10.47 -13.81 10.71
N VAL A 151 -9.32 -13.20 10.68
CA VAL A 151 -8.46 -12.92 11.83
C VAL A 151 -8.94 -11.69 12.59
N SER A 152 -9.26 -11.85 13.86
CA SER A 152 -9.63 -10.75 14.74
C SER A 152 -8.41 -10.02 15.29
N VAL A 153 -7.39 -10.77 15.72
CA VAL A 153 -6.12 -10.24 16.27
C VAL A 153 -4.96 -11.06 15.73
N GLY A 154 -3.93 -10.42 15.25
CA GLY A 154 -2.68 -11.02 14.77
C GLY A 154 -1.48 -10.09 15.00
N CYS A 155 -0.25 -10.44 14.68
CA CYS A 155 0.10 -11.64 13.92
C CYS A 155 0.84 -12.64 14.82
N PHE A 156 0.38 -13.86 14.81
CA PHE A 156 1.00 -14.99 15.53
C PHE A 156 1.76 -15.94 14.57
N CYS A 157 2.20 -15.47 13.42
CA CYS A 157 3.01 -16.28 12.52
C CYS A 157 4.37 -16.62 13.14
N PRO A 158 5.07 -17.66 12.65
CA PRO A 158 6.36 -18.07 13.21
C PRO A 158 7.40 -16.94 13.29
N ASP A 159 7.40 -16.00 12.33
CA ASP A 159 8.32 -14.86 12.34
C ASP A 159 7.99 -13.86 13.47
N CYS A 160 6.70 -13.59 13.68
CA CYS A 160 6.23 -12.75 14.78
C CYS A 160 6.49 -13.39 16.15
N MET A 161 6.19 -14.68 16.28
CA MET A 161 6.47 -15.40 17.53
C MET A 161 7.97 -15.41 17.88
N ARG A 162 8.84 -15.66 16.89
CA ARG A 162 10.29 -15.56 17.12
C ARG A 162 10.72 -14.15 17.50
N ALA A 163 10.17 -13.12 16.86
CA ALA A 163 10.50 -11.73 17.19
C ALA A 163 10.06 -11.37 18.62
N PHE A 164 8.84 -11.75 19.00
CA PHE A 164 8.30 -11.56 20.34
C PHE A 164 9.18 -12.26 21.40
N ASN A 165 9.40 -13.57 21.22
CA ASN A 165 10.19 -14.36 22.18
C ASN A 165 11.61 -13.81 22.36
N ARG A 166 12.24 -13.37 21.27
CA ARG A 166 13.56 -12.73 21.35
C ARG A 166 13.51 -11.40 22.08
N GLN A 167 12.50 -10.57 21.84
CA GLN A 167 12.38 -9.24 22.46
C GLN A 167 12.14 -9.33 23.96
N TYR A 168 11.32 -10.29 24.40
CA TYR A 168 10.92 -10.44 25.79
C TYR A 168 11.68 -11.56 26.53
N ASN A 169 12.67 -12.17 25.87
CA ASN A 169 13.45 -13.28 26.42
C ASN A 169 12.57 -14.44 26.92
N THR A 170 11.61 -14.84 26.10
CA THR A 170 10.65 -15.92 26.38
C THR A 170 10.76 -17.01 25.33
N ALA A 171 10.03 -18.13 25.53
CA ALA A 171 9.95 -19.24 24.60
C ALA A 171 8.52 -19.71 24.36
N PHE A 172 7.55 -18.80 24.43
CA PHE A 172 6.15 -19.12 24.25
C PHE A 172 5.86 -19.71 22.87
N THR A 173 5.05 -20.75 22.86
CA THR A 173 4.26 -21.12 21.69
C THR A 173 3.11 -20.12 21.50
N ARG A 174 2.44 -20.18 20.34
CA ARG A 174 1.25 -19.35 20.13
C ARG A 174 0.19 -19.64 21.18
N GLU A 175 -0.08 -20.94 21.41
CA GLU A 175 -1.09 -21.42 22.34
C GLU A 175 -0.82 -20.94 23.79
N GLU A 176 0.40 -21.02 24.22
CA GLU A 176 0.82 -20.54 25.56
C GLU A 176 0.71 -19.02 25.66
N LEU A 177 1.11 -18.27 24.63
CA LEU A 177 1.02 -16.80 24.65
C LEU A 177 -0.44 -16.31 24.66
N VAL A 178 -1.36 -17.03 24.03
CA VAL A 178 -2.78 -16.67 24.03
C VAL A 178 -3.46 -16.94 25.37
N GLN A 179 -2.91 -17.84 26.18
CA GLN A 179 -3.42 -18.18 27.52
C GLN A 179 -2.79 -17.35 28.64
N ALA A 180 -1.67 -16.68 28.37
CA ALA A 180 -0.95 -15.87 29.35
C ALA A 180 -1.58 -14.50 29.57
#